data_b03d562d684c07f709652524c3393fa3
#
_entry.id   b03d562d684c07f709652524c3393fa3
#
_cell.length_a   1.000
_cell.length_b   1.000
_cell.length_c   1.000
_cell.angle_alpha   90.00
_cell.angle_beta   90.00
_cell.angle_gamma   90.00
#
_symmetry.space_group_name_H-M   'P 1'
#
loop_
_entity.id
_entity.type
_entity.pdbx_description
1 polymer ?
#
loop_
_entity_poly.entity_id
_entity_poly.type
_entity_poly.pdbx_seq_one_letter_code
_entity_poly.pdbx_strand_id
1 'polypeptide(L)'
;MQHGGALRADQLHQRAEADIREREALTELGDFAKPYGVRIAFENIFTTEPGQYRQTPAEVAETVKAVNHPNVVALIDFSHAYIESTYKGLNFREQIAAMAPVTGHLHVHDSFGRPQAFYKAFHPQENTAMGIGDLHMPLGWGDIDWDSIFAELDFLPNTVMMMEIGPRHRSEQPESLAIARRLAKLDQLQSVAAQ
;
A
#
# COMPACT_ATOMS: atom_id res chain seq x y z
N MET A 1 8.59 -2.04 5.72
CA MET A 1 9.60 -0.95 5.42
C MET A 1 8.91 0.01 4.50
N GLN A 2 8.85 1.26 4.88
CA GLN A 2 8.29 2.30 4.02
C GLN A 2 9.24 2.61 2.86
N HIS A 3 8.68 2.98 1.73
CA HIS A 3 9.38 3.49 0.57
C HIS A 3 10.39 4.58 0.97
N GLY A 4 11.61 4.49 0.47
CA GLY A 4 12.79 5.28 0.86
C GLY A 4 12.70 6.78 0.59
N GLY A 5 11.78 7.45 1.22
CA GLY A 5 11.72 8.91 1.27
C GLY A 5 11.12 9.58 0.02
N ALA A 6 10.41 10.66 0.28
CA ALA A 6 9.92 11.52 -0.79
C ALA A 6 11.05 12.39 -1.34
N LEU A 7 11.10 12.55 -2.64
CA LEU A 7 11.90 13.61 -3.23
C LEU A 7 11.07 14.90 -3.30
N ARG A 8 11.61 16.00 -2.80
CA ARG A 8 11.01 17.32 -3.00
C ARG A 8 11.18 17.79 -4.44
N ALA A 9 10.38 18.75 -4.87
CA ALA A 9 10.43 19.28 -6.22
C ALA A 9 11.84 19.70 -6.67
N ASP A 10 12.64 20.28 -5.77
CA ASP A 10 14.03 20.69 -6.02
C ASP A 10 15.02 19.52 -6.11
N GLN A 11 14.62 18.33 -5.68
CA GLN A 11 15.43 17.10 -5.66
C GLN A 11 15.10 16.11 -6.79
N LEU A 12 14.13 16.40 -7.65
CA LEU A 12 13.70 15.48 -8.71
C LEU A 12 14.82 15.04 -9.67
N HIS A 13 15.86 15.88 -9.83
CA HIS A 13 17.05 15.56 -10.59
C HIS A 13 17.87 14.40 -9.99
N GLN A 14 17.67 14.07 -8.71
CA GLN A 14 18.35 12.98 -8.01
C GLN A 14 17.58 11.63 -8.09
N ARG A 15 16.42 11.60 -8.76
CA ARG A 15 15.55 10.43 -8.79
C ARG A 15 16.27 9.15 -9.22
N ALA A 16 16.99 9.19 -10.34
CA ALA A 16 17.66 8.00 -10.86
C ALA A 16 18.69 7.42 -9.87
N GLU A 17 19.42 8.30 -9.18
CA GLU A 17 20.39 7.88 -8.14
C GLU A 17 19.68 7.35 -6.89
N ALA A 18 18.57 7.96 -6.49
CA ALA A 18 17.75 7.49 -5.37
C ALA A 18 17.17 6.09 -5.65
N ASP A 19 16.66 5.85 -6.86
CA ASP A 19 16.13 4.56 -7.29
C ASP A 19 17.23 3.46 -7.30
N ILE A 20 18.45 3.79 -7.65
CA ILE A 20 19.58 2.85 -7.58
C ILE A 20 19.88 2.48 -6.13
N ARG A 21 20.07 3.49 -5.27
CA ARG A 21 20.36 3.26 -3.83
C ARG A 21 19.25 2.48 -3.12
N GLU A 22 18.00 2.72 -3.49
CA GLU A 22 16.86 2.01 -2.93
C GLU A 22 16.90 0.52 -3.28
N ARG A 23 17.17 0.18 -4.55
CA ARG A 23 17.31 -1.22 -4.98
C ARG A 23 18.51 -1.91 -4.33
N GLU A 24 19.64 -1.23 -4.21
CA GLU A 24 20.82 -1.76 -3.51
C GLU A 24 20.50 -2.04 -2.03
N ALA A 25 19.87 -1.09 -1.34
CA ALA A 25 19.47 -1.26 0.06
C ALA A 25 18.45 -2.40 0.25
N LEU A 26 17.46 -2.54 -0.64
CA LEU A 26 16.50 -3.62 -0.59
C LEU A 26 17.16 -4.99 -0.83
N THR A 27 18.14 -5.07 -1.73
CA THR A 27 18.92 -6.29 -1.97
C THR A 27 19.70 -6.68 -0.72
N GLU A 28 20.44 -5.73 -0.13
CA GLU A 28 21.21 -5.96 1.11
C GLU A 28 20.31 -6.41 2.27
N LEU A 29 19.16 -5.76 2.44
CA LEU A 29 18.18 -6.14 3.46
C LEU A 29 17.57 -7.51 3.21
N GLY A 30 17.32 -7.86 1.95
CA GLY A 30 16.86 -9.19 1.56
C GLY A 30 17.88 -10.27 1.91
N ASP A 31 19.15 -10.06 1.60
CA ASP A 31 20.26 -10.95 1.96
C ASP A 31 20.38 -11.10 3.48
N PHE A 32 20.28 -9.99 4.21
CA PHE A 32 20.29 -10.01 5.68
C PHE A 32 19.11 -10.77 6.27
N ALA A 33 17.91 -10.63 5.72
CA ALA A 33 16.69 -11.27 6.21
C ALA A 33 16.61 -12.77 5.88
N LYS A 34 17.26 -13.20 4.81
CA LYS A 34 17.20 -14.57 4.27
C LYS A 34 17.54 -15.67 5.29
N PRO A 35 18.63 -15.61 6.08
CA PRO A 35 18.96 -16.65 7.08
C PRO A 35 17.91 -16.79 8.18
N TYR A 36 17.09 -15.77 8.39
CA TYR A 36 16.05 -15.74 9.43
C TYR A 36 14.68 -16.16 8.90
N GLY A 37 14.56 -16.49 7.60
CA GLY A 37 13.27 -16.80 6.97
C GLY A 37 12.30 -15.63 6.97
N VAL A 38 12.78 -14.38 7.04
CA VAL A 38 11.97 -13.16 7.09
C VAL A 38 11.91 -12.54 5.69
N ARG A 39 10.74 -12.02 5.31
CA ARG A 39 10.57 -11.19 4.11
C ARG A 39 10.59 -9.71 4.47
N ILE A 40 11.26 -8.91 3.66
CA ILE A 40 11.20 -7.45 3.68
C ILE A 40 10.03 -7.06 2.80
N ALA A 41 9.01 -6.43 3.37
CA ALA A 41 7.84 -5.94 2.66
C ALA A 41 7.99 -4.44 2.37
N PHE A 42 8.07 -4.09 1.09
CA PHE A 42 8.31 -2.74 0.61
C PHE A 42 6.98 -2.05 0.27
N GLU A 43 6.63 -1.02 1.02
CA GLU A 43 5.31 -0.41 1.05
C GLU A 43 5.17 0.77 0.08
N ASN A 44 4.03 0.86 -0.59
CA ASN A 44 3.63 2.06 -1.32
C ASN A 44 3.17 3.16 -0.36
N ILE A 45 3.69 4.37 -0.53
CA ILE A 45 3.34 5.55 0.26
C ILE A 45 2.78 6.63 -0.66
N PHE A 46 1.93 7.50 -0.13
CA PHE A 46 1.31 8.59 -0.86
C PHE A 46 2.01 9.94 -0.67
N THR A 47 1.73 10.85 -1.59
CA THR A 47 2.21 12.24 -1.57
C THR A 47 1.47 13.05 -0.50
N THR A 48 2.22 13.67 0.40
CA THR A 48 1.68 14.47 1.50
C THR A 48 1.71 15.98 1.25
N GLU A 49 2.60 16.43 0.36
CA GLU A 49 2.80 17.84 0.03
C GLU A 49 2.82 18.06 -1.49
N PRO A 50 2.29 19.19 -2.00
CA PRO A 50 2.33 19.49 -3.42
C PRO A 50 3.75 19.49 -3.98
N GLY A 51 3.94 18.89 -5.16
CA GLY A 51 5.25 18.84 -5.84
C GLY A 51 6.24 17.82 -5.29
N GLN A 52 5.89 17.10 -4.22
CA GLN A 52 6.66 15.96 -3.73
C GLN A 52 6.51 14.78 -4.71
N TYR A 53 7.60 14.05 -4.95
CA TYR A 53 7.55 12.78 -5.67
C TYR A 53 7.48 11.60 -4.70
N ARG A 54 6.55 10.72 -4.96
CA ARG A 54 6.44 9.37 -4.41
C ARG A 54 6.27 8.38 -5.55
N GLN A 55 6.75 7.17 -5.38
CA GLN A 55 6.47 6.09 -6.32
C GLN A 55 4.98 5.75 -6.30
N THR A 56 4.40 5.54 -7.46
CA THR A 56 3.08 4.94 -7.57
C THR A 56 3.13 3.47 -7.18
N PRO A 57 2.00 2.81 -6.86
CA PRO A 57 2.00 1.36 -6.61
C PRO A 57 2.62 0.55 -7.75
N ALA A 58 2.37 0.93 -9.01
CA ALA A 58 2.99 0.28 -10.17
C ALA A 58 4.52 0.48 -10.20
N GLU A 59 5.04 1.66 -9.86
CA GLU A 59 6.49 1.92 -9.77
C GLU A 59 7.15 1.14 -8.61
N VAL A 60 6.44 0.98 -7.47
CA VAL A 60 6.89 0.10 -6.36
C VAL A 60 7.01 -1.35 -6.85
N ALA A 61 6.03 -1.83 -7.62
CA ALA A 61 6.09 -3.17 -8.21
C ALA A 61 7.31 -3.34 -9.13
N GLU A 62 7.60 -2.34 -9.96
CA GLU A 62 8.80 -2.36 -10.84
C GLU A 62 10.10 -2.36 -10.02
N THR A 63 10.15 -1.62 -8.91
CA THR A 63 11.30 -1.66 -8.00
C THR A 63 11.50 -3.06 -7.42
N VAL A 64 10.45 -3.70 -6.90
CA VAL A 64 10.53 -5.06 -6.34
C VAL A 64 10.93 -6.08 -7.40
N LYS A 65 10.36 -6.00 -8.62
CA LYS A 65 10.75 -6.85 -9.75
C LYS A 65 12.22 -6.66 -10.14
N ALA A 66 12.70 -5.42 -10.15
CA ALA A 66 14.11 -5.12 -10.49
C ALA A 66 15.09 -5.61 -9.41
N VAL A 67 14.71 -5.57 -8.14
CA VAL A 67 15.47 -6.15 -7.03
C VAL A 67 15.55 -7.68 -7.18
N ASN A 68 14.47 -8.32 -7.61
CA ASN A 68 14.39 -9.75 -7.89
C ASN A 68 15.00 -10.64 -6.79
N HIS A 69 14.68 -10.34 -5.52
CA HIS A 69 15.20 -11.07 -4.37
C HIS A 69 14.08 -11.86 -3.67
N PRO A 70 14.24 -13.16 -3.35
CA PRO A 70 13.16 -14.00 -2.82
C PRO A 70 12.63 -13.54 -1.44
N ASN A 71 13.43 -12.80 -0.69
CA ASN A 71 13.05 -12.25 0.61
C ASN A 71 12.61 -10.76 0.53
N VAL A 72 12.44 -10.18 -0.67
CA VAL A 72 11.89 -8.85 -0.87
C VAL A 72 10.57 -8.97 -1.61
N VAL A 73 9.51 -8.47 -1.03
CA VAL A 73 8.15 -8.47 -1.59
C VAL A 73 7.55 -7.08 -1.50
N ALA A 74 6.52 -6.82 -2.29
CA ALA A 74 5.75 -5.59 -2.12
C ALA A 74 4.77 -5.71 -0.94
N LEU A 75 4.44 -4.57 -0.35
CA LEU A 75 3.34 -4.39 0.58
C LEU A 75 2.36 -3.39 -0.03
N ILE A 76 1.14 -3.84 -0.31
CA ILE A 76 0.06 -2.93 -0.68
C ILE A 76 -0.58 -2.39 0.59
N ASP A 77 -0.48 -1.09 0.80
CA ASP A 77 -1.43 -0.33 1.58
C ASP A 77 -2.49 0.24 0.63
N PHE A 78 -3.74 -0.20 0.81
CA PHE A 78 -4.84 0.14 -0.11
C PHE A 78 -5.28 1.59 0.02
N SER A 79 -5.24 2.17 1.22
CA SER A 79 -5.54 3.59 1.46
C SER A 79 -4.49 4.46 0.78
N HIS A 80 -3.21 4.16 0.98
CA HIS A 80 -2.10 4.87 0.34
C HIS A 80 -2.18 4.79 -1.18
N ALA A 81 -2.47 3.60 -1.72
CA ALA A 81 -2.63 3.41 -3.16
C ALA A 81 -3.78 4.24 -3.72
N TYR A 82 -4.92 4.30 -3.01
CA TYR A 82 -6.09 5.08 -3.43
C TYR A 82 -5.80 6.58 -3.40
N ILE A 83 -5.20 7.07 -2.31
CA ILE A 83 -4.83 8.49 -2.15
C ILE A 83 -3.83 8.91 -3.24
N GLU A 84 -2.77 8.13 -3.47
CA GLU A 84 -1.73 8.45 -4.46
C GLU A 84 -2.28 8.39 -5.89
N SER A 85 -3.11 7.39 -6.20
CA SER A 85 -3.74 7.28 -7.51
C SER A 85 -4.64 8.49 -7.79
N THR A 86 -5.44 8.91 -6.81
CA THR A 86 -6.28 10.11 -6.93
C THR A 86 -5.43 11.37 -7.10
N TYR A 87 -4.35 11.52 -6.32
CA TYR A 87 -3.44 12.66 -6.42
C TYR A 87 -2.82 12.78 -7.82
N LYS A 88 -2.42 11.67 -8.41
CA LYS A 88 -1.79 11.63 -9.74
C LYS A 88 -2.77 11.51 -10.92
N GLY A 89 -4.07 11.41 -10.66
CA GLY A 89 -5.08 11.21 -11.71
C GLY A 89 -4.98 9.85 -12.39
N LEU A 90 -4.54 8.82 -11.66
CA LEU A 90 -4.38 7.45 -12.14
C LEU A 90 -5.56 6.57 -11.73
N ASN A 91 -5.74 5.46 -12.44
CA ASN A 91 -6.73 4.46 -12.07
C ASN A 91 -6.21 3.62 -10.89
N PHE A 92 -6.87 3.72 -9.74
CA PHE A 92 -6.51 3.00 -8.53
C PHE A 92 -6.44 1.48 -8.74
N ARG A 93 -7.44 0.90 -9.43
CA ARG A 93 -7.49 -0.55 -9.68
C ARG A 93 -6.33 -1.04 -10.53
N GLU A 94 -5.97 -0.30 -11.58
CA GLU A 94 -4.81 -0.62 -12.43
C GLU A 94 -3.50 -0.57 -11.62
N GLN A 95 -3.38 0.40 -10.71
CA GLN A 95 -2.20 0.56 -9.89
C GLN A 95 -2.01 -0.61 -8.92
N ILE A 96 -3.05 -1.02 -8.20
CA ILE A 96 -2.97 -2.18 -7.30
C ILE A 96 -2.85 -3.51 -8.06
N ALA A 97 -3.49 -3.65 -9.23
CA ALA A 97 -3.36 -4.83 -10.08
C ALA A 97 -1.92 -5.03 -10.58
N ALA A 98 -1.20 -3.93 -10.91
CA ALA A 98 0.21 -4.00 -11.29
C ALA A 98 1.11 -4.48 -10.13
N MET A 99 0.71 -4.18 -8.89
CA MET A 99 1.48 -4.48 -7.68
C MET A 99 1.17 -5.88 -7.11
N ALA A 100 -0.05 -6.37 -7.25
CA ALA A 100 -0.53 -7.61 -6.66
C ALA A 100 0.38 -8.84 -6.90
N PRO A 101 0.89 -9.11 -8.12
CA PRO A 101 1.71 -10.30 -8.39
C PRO A 101 3.05 -10.38 -7.63
N VAL A 102 3.52 -9.28 -7.06
CA VAL A 102 4.76 -9.23 -6.26
C VAL A 102 4.50 -8.90 -4.79
N THR A 103 3.22 -8.86 -4.39
CA THR A 103 2.80 -8.47 -3.05
C THR A 103 2.72 -9.68 -2.13
N GLY A 104 3.41 -9.59 -1.00
CA GLY A 104 3.41 -10.61 0.07
C GLY A 104 2.93 -10.09 1.42
N HIS A 105 2.48 -8.84 1.49
CA HIS A 105 1.91 -8.23 2.68
C HIS A 105 0.85 -7.19 2.29
N LEU A 106 -0.23 -7.13 3.05
CA LEU A 106 -1.34 -6.20 2.82
C LEU A 106 -1.63 -5.42 4.10
N HIS A 107 -1.74 -4.11 4.00
CA HIS A 107 -2.37 -3.26 5.00
C HIS A 107 -3.80 -2.95 4.56
N VAL A 108 -4.75 -3.31 5.42
CA VAL A 108 -6.18 -3.12 5.15
C VAL A 108 -6.81 -2.21 6.21
N HIS A 109 -7.22 -1.06 5.77
CA HIS A 109 -8.06 -0.09 6.45
C HIS A 109 -8.76 0.76 5.40
N ASP A 110 -9.88 1.32 5.73
CA ASP A 110 -10.69 2.02 4.72
C ASP A 110 -10.30 3.49 4.55
N SER A 111 -10.64 4.03 3.38
CA SER A 111 -10.29 5.38 2.95
C SER A 111 -11.33 5.91 1.96
N PHE A 112 -11.38 7.25 1.83
CA PHE A 112 -12.11 7.94 0.76
C PHE A 112 -11.18 8.34 -0.40
N GLY A 113 -9.91 7.96 -0.37
CA GLY A 113 -8.94 8.29 -1.40
C GLY A 113 -8.74 9.78 -1.66
N ARG A 114 -8.99 10.64 -0.67
CA ARG A 114 -8.89 12.10 -0.80
C ARG A 114 -7.49 12.60 -0.43
N PRO A 115 -6.68 13.12 -1.40
CA PRO A 115 -5.30 13.49 -1.14
C PRO A 115 -5.19 14.72 -0.22
N GLN A 116 -4.48 14.59 0.90
CA GLN A 116 -4.23 15.72 1.79
C GLN A 116 -3.38 16.83 1.14
N ALA A 117 -2.59 16.50 0.12
CA ALA A 117 -1.80 17.48 -0.62
C ALA A 117 -2.64 18.55 -1.34
N PHE A 118 -3.94 18.30 -1.58
CA PHE A 118 -4.86 19.26 -2.20
C PHE A 118 -5.58 20.16 -1.19
N TYR A 119 -5.52 19.84 0.10
CA TYR A 119 -6.31 20.50 1.13
C TYR A 119 -5.41 21.05 2.24
N LYS A 120 -5.70 22.27 2.64
CA LYS A 120 -5.04 22.88 3.80
C LYS A 120 -6.01 22.90 4.97
N ALA A 121 -5.88 21.95 5.86
CA ALA A 121 -6.62 21.95 7.11
C ALA A 121 -6.00 22.93 8.13
N PHE A 122 -6.84 23.59 8.91
CA PHE A 122 -6.40 24.41 10.04
C PHE A 122 -6.14 23.55 11.29
N HIS A 123 -6.90 22.45 11.42
CA HIS A 123 -6.78 21.47 12.50
C HIS A 123 -6.81 20.04 11.94
N PRO A 124 -6.02 19.10 12.51
CA PRO A 124 -6.02 17.70 12.07
C PRO A 124 -7.40 17.03 12.10
N GLN A 125 -8.29 17.48 13.02
CA GLN A 125 -9.66 16.96 13.13
C GLN A 125 -10.53 17.28 11.90
N GLU A 126 -10.22 18.34 11.17
CA GLU A 126 -10.90 18.70 9.91
C GLU A 126 -10.69 17.63 8.86
N ASN A 127 -9.46 17.10 8.75
CA ASN A 127 -9.15 16.01 7.82
C ASN A 127 -10.05 14.81 8.10
N THR A 128 -10.20 14.42 9.36
CA THR A 128 -11.08 13.31 9.74
C THR A 128 -12.54 13.59 9.39
N ALA A 129 -13.06 14.80 9.71
CA ALA A 129 -14.43 15.17 9.42
C ALA A 129 -14.75 15.24 7.91
N MET A 130 -13.74 15.58 7.10
CA MET A 130 -13.87 15.72 5.65
C MET A 130 -13.43 14.47 4.86
N GLY A 131 -12.98 13.43 5.55
CA GLY A 131 -12.50 12.20 4.93
C GLY A 131 -11.20 12.39 4.12
N ILE A 132 -10.28 13.26 4.58
CA ILE A 132 -9.07 13.64 3.87
C ILE A 132 -7.85 12.90 4.43
N GLY A 133 -7.02 12.40 3.54
CA GLY A 133 -5.75 11.74 3.87
C GLY A 133 -5.94 10.31 4.38
N ASP A 134 -4.91 9.83 5.03
CA ASP A 134 -4.83 8.47 5.56
C ASP A 134 -5.48 8.41 6.95
N LEU A 135 -6.69 7.85 7.00
CA LEU A 135 -7.56 7.92 8.17
C LEU A 135 -7.56 6.66 9.03
N HIS A 136 -6.99 5.56 8.56
CA HIS A 136 -7.01 4.27 9.24
C HIS A 136 -8.42 3.87 9.72
N MET A 137 -9.41 3.98 8.82
CA MET A 137 -10.81 3.70 9.13
C MET A 137 -11.13 2.20 9.17
N PRO A 138 -12.17 1.80 9.92
CA PRO A 138 -12.72 0.45 9.84
C PRO A 138 -13.10 0.05 8.42
N LEU A 139 -12.96 -1.23 8.08
CA LEU A 139 -13.36 -1.76 6.79
C LEU A 139 -14.87 -1.57 6.57
N GLY A 140 -15.24 -1.06 5.39
CA GLY A 140 -16.61 -0.74 5.03
C GLY A 140 -17.09 0.67 5.41
N TRP A 141 -16.21 1.51 5.99
CA TRP A 141 -16.54 2.89 6.32
C TRP A 141 -16.14 3.90 5.25
N GLY A 142 -15.31 3.50 4.29
CA GLY A 142 -14.86 4.33 3.18
C GLY A 142 -15.44 3.89 1.83
N ASP A 143 -14.71 4.20 0.76
CA ASP A 143 -15.13 3.99 -0.62
C ASP A 143 -14.38 2.82 -1.31
N ILE A 144 -13.54 2.08 -0.59
CA ILE A 144 -12.80 0.95 -1.18
C ILE A 144 -13.73 -0.24 -1.39
N ASP A 145 -13.89 -0.65 -2.64
CA ASP A 145 -14.69 -1.84 -3.01
C ASP A 145 -13.90 -3.13 -2.76
N TRP A 146 -13.81 -3.50 -1.48
CA TRP A 146 -13.03 -4.61 -0.99
C TRP A 146 -13.38 -5.95 -1.66
N ASP A 147 -14.67 -6.23 -1.81
CA ASP A 147 -15.13 -7.51 -2.35
C ASP A 147 -14.69 -7.71 -3.80
N SER A 148 -14.85 -6.69 -4.62
CA SER A 148 -14.42 -6.72 -6.02
C SER A 148 -12.89 -6.79 -6.14
N ILE A 149 -12.14 -6.08 -5.28
CA ILE A 149 -10.68 -6.11 -5.29
C ILE A 149 -10.17 -7.52 -4.97
N PHE A 150 -10.66 -8.14 -3.88
CA PHE A 150 -10.23 -9.48 -3.48
C PHE A 150 -10.81 -10.59 -4.36
N ALA A 151 -11.81 -10.28 -5.19
CA ALA A 151 -12.31 -11.17 -6.24
C ALA A 151 -11.50 -11.10 -7.54
N GLU A 152 -10.68 -10.11 -7.76
CA GLU A 152 -9.96 -9.86 -9.02
C GLU A 152 -8.43 -10.02 -8.91
N LEU A 153 -7.86 -9.85 -7.70
CA LEU A 153 -6.41 -9.81 -7.52
C LEU A 153 -5.85 -11.08 -6.90
N ASP A 154 -4.79 -11.59 -7.53
CA ASP A 154 -3.98 -12.68 -7.01
C ASP A 154 -2.70 -12.13 -6.36
N PHE A 155 -2.43 -12.57 -5.13
CA PHE A 155 -1.25 -12.20 -4.37
C PHE A 155 -0.26 -13.37 -4.26
N LEU A 156 0.95 -13.09 -3.78
CA LEU A 156 1.93 -14.14 -3.53
C LEU A 156 1.43 -15.16 -2.48
N PRO A 157 1.87 -16.42 -2.57
CA PRO A 157 1.55 -17.41 -1.54
C PRO A 157 1.99 -16.95 -0.15
N ASN A 158 1.19 -17.28 0.87
CA ASN A 158 1.43 -16.87 2.26
C ASN A 158 1.48 -15.35 2.47
N THR A 159 0.71 -14.61 1.70
CA THR A 159 0.52 -13.17 1.91
C THR A 159 -0.13 -12.92 3.27
N VAL A 160 0.44 -12.01 4.02
CA VAL A 160 -0.08 -11.59 5.34
C VAL A 160 -1.03 -10.41 5.14
N MET A 161 -2.22 -10.51 5.71
CA MET A 161 -3.17 -9.40 5.78
C MET A 161 -3.15 -8.81 7.19
N MET A 162 -2.76 -7.55 7.31
CA MET A 162 -2.73 -6.80 8.57
C MET A 162 -3.78 -5.69 8.54
N MET A 163 -4.61 -5.62 9.58
CA MET A 163 -5.53 -4.50 9.77
C MET A 163 -4.81 -3.35 10.47
N GLU A 164 -4.74 -2.20 9.82
CA GLU A 164 -4.19 -0.96 10.37
C GLU A 164 -5.27 0.03 10.79
N ILE A 165 -6.19 -0.40 11.62
CA ILE A 165 -7.29 0.44 12.09
C ILE A 165 -6.84 1.32 13.24
N GLY A 166 -7.09 2.61 13.11
CA GLY A 166 -6.68 3.62 14.10
C GLY A 166 -7.24 3.35 15.50
N PRO A 167 -6.48 3.64 16.58
CA PRO A 167 -6.90 3.37 17.97
C PRO A 167 -8.24 3.98 18.37
N ARG A 168 -8.63 5.08 17.72
CA ARG A 168 -9.93 5.74 17.91
C ARG A 168 -11.13 4.89 17.50
N HIS A 169 -10.89 3.86 16.67
CA HIS A 169 -11.91 2.94 16.14
C HIS A 169 -11.80 1.55 16.76
N ARG A 170 -11.26 1.43 17.99
CA ARG A 170 -11.05 0.14 18.65
C ARG A 170 -12.32 -0.69 18.79
N SER A 171 -13.48 -0.06 19.02
CA SER A 171 -14.77 -0.73 19.11
C SER A 171 -15.18 -1.46 17.84
N GLU A 172 -14.70 -0.99 16.67
CA GLU A 172 -15.06 -1.49 15.35
C GLU A 172 -14.10 -2.60 14.83
N GLN A 173 -13.03 -2.87 15.57
CA GLN A 173 -12.05 -3.90 15.18
C GLN A 173 -12.67 -5.30 15.03
N PRO A 174 -13.62 -5.77 15.88
CA PRO A 174 -14.22 -7.10 15.71
C PRO A 174 -14.98 -7.25 14.39
N GLU A 175 -15.73 -6.22 13.98
CA GLU A 175 -16.46 -6.23 12.71
C GLU A 175 -15.51 -6.18 11.52
N SER A 176 -14.52 -5.30 11.54
CA SER A 176 -13.47 -5.22 10.54
C SER A 176 -12.70 -6.55 10.41
N LEU A 177 -12.43 -7.24 11.52
CA LEU A 177 -11.78 -8.56 11.50
C LEU A 177 -12.68 -9.62 10.82
N ALA A 178 -14.00 -9.55 11.03
CA ALA A 178 -14.92 -10.45 10.34
C ALA A 178 -14.91 -10.22 8.82
N ILE A 179 -14.88 -8.95 8.39
CA ILE A 179 -14.73 -8.58 6.97
C ILE A 179 -13.39 -9.06 6.43
N ALA A 180 -12.26 -8.77 7.08
CA ALA A 180 -10.93 -9.18 6.65
C ALA A 180 -10.82 -10.71 6.49
N ARG A 181 -11.38 -11.48 7.42
CA ARG A 181 -11.43 -12.96 7.32
C ARG A 181 -12.27 -13.47 6.15
N ARG A 182 -13.33 -12.75 5.80
CA ARG A 182 -14.14 -13.06 4.62
C ARG A 182 -13.36 -12.78 3.33
N LEU A 183 -12.70 -11.65 3.25
CA LEU A 183 -11.85 -11.28 2.10
C LEU A 183 -10.70 -12.27 1.88
N ALA A 184 -10.01 -12.68 2.92
CA ALA A 184 -8.95 -13.68 2.84
C ALA A 184 -9.42 -15.05 2.32
N LYS A 185 -10.71 -15.41 2.50
CA LYS A 185 -11.30 -16.63 1.91
C LYS A 185 -11.58 -16.47 0.41
N LEU A 186 -11.94 -15.28 -0.05
CA LEU A 186 -12.13 -15.02 -1.47
C LEU A 186 -10.82 -15.21 -2.24
N ASP A 187 -9.72 -14.68 -1.74
CA ASP A 187 -8.37 -14.87 -2.28
C ASP A 187 -7.98 -16.37 -2.36
N GLN A 188 -8.23 -17.14 -1.29
CA GLN A 188 -7.95 -18.58 -1.28
C GLN A 188 -8.78 -19.39 -2.30
N LEU A 189 -10.04 -19.02 -2.54
CA LEU A 189 -10.90 -19.71 -3.50
C LEU A 189 -10.41 -19.53 -4.94
N GLN A 190 -9.85 -18.39 -5.27
CA GLN A 190 -9.27 -18.12 -6.59
C GLN A 190 -7.99 -18.92 -6.84
N SER A 191 -7.10 -18.97 -5.85
CA SER A 191 -5.86 -19.75 -5.95
C SER A 191 -6.08 -21.25 -6.18
N VAL A 192 -7.23 -21.78 -5.73
CA VAL A 192 -7.64 -23.18 -5.97
C VAL A 192 -8.28 -23.35 -7.36
N ALA A 193 -9.00 -22.35 -7.86
CA ALA A 193 -9.64 -22.41 -9.18
C ALA A 193 -8.64 -22.23 -10.34
N ALA A 194 -7.46 -21.71 -10.08
CA ALA A 194 -6.39 -21.48 -11.06
C ALA A 194 -5.41 -22.67 -11.19
N GLN A 195 -5.56 -23.74 -10.40
CA GLN A 195 -4.79 -24.99 -10.45
C GLN A 195 -5.55 -26.06 -11.24
#